data_1270fbbf00b0ad3afe537c6ebe79d3cc
#
_entry.id   1270fbbf00b0ad3afe537c6ebe79d3cc
#
_cell.length_a   1.000
_cell.length_b   1.000
_cell.length_c   1.000
_cell.angle_alpha   90.00
_cell.angle_beta   90.00
_cell.angle_gamma   90.00
#
_symmetry.space_group_name_H-M   'P 1'
#
loop_
_entity.id
_entity.type
_entity.pdbx_description
1 polymer ?
#
loop_
_entity_poly.entity_id
_entity_poly.type
_entity_poly.pdbx_seq_one_letter_code
_entity_poly.pdbx_strand_id
1 'polypeptide(L)'
;MVGGWKALRCTAAAAWACGALLFTAIAPAAAEVVITVDKATQRMTVMVDGSERYAWAVSTGLAGGPPAGTYRPQRLARTWYSHLFGMAPMPHSIFFRGPYAIHGTTVISRLGQRASHGCVRLHPDNAAALFSLVQQQGPANTRIVISR
;
A
#
# COMPACT_ATOMS: atom_id res chain seq x y z
N MET A 1 -74.57 29.15 50.85
CA MET A 1 -74.79 28.59 49.54
C MET A 1 -73.69 29.13 48.62
N VAL A 2 -72.52 28.53 48.55
CA VAL A 2 -71.45 29.03 47.68
C VAL A 2 -70.73 27.84 47.14
N GLY A 3 -70.88 27.57 45.86
CA GLY A 3 -70.20 26.47 45.12
C GLY A 3 -68.81 26.83 44.77
N GLY A 4 -67.84 26.02 45.27
CA GLY A 4 -66.42 26.14 44.94
C GLY A 4 -66.09 25.40 43.66
N TRP A 5 -65.62 26.12 42.66
CA TRP A 5 -65.03 25.49 41.45
C TRP A 5 -63.57 25.17 41.69
N LYS A 6 -63.27 23.91 41.62
CA LYS A 6 -61.84 23.42 41.59
C LYS A 6 -61.38 23.43 40.13
N ALA A 7 -60.44 24.31 39.83
CA ALA A 7 -59.76 24.31 38.56
C ALA A 7 -58.78 23.12 38.46
N LEU A 8 -58.98 22.24 37.50
CA LEU A 8 -57.99 21.22 37.10
C LEU A 8 -56.84 21.87 36.33
N ARG A 9 -55.65 21.84 36.87
CA ARG A 9 -54.42 22.19 36.16
C ARG A 9 -53.91 20.96 35.42
N CYS A 10 -54.06 20.90 34.10
CA CYS A 10 -53.34 19.96 33.26
C CYS A 10 -51.92 20.45 33.07
N THR A 11 -50.95 19.76 33.67
CA THR A 11 -49.55 19.94 33.38
C THR A 11 -49.17 19.06 32.18
N ALA A 12 -49.01 19.67 31.00
CA ALA A 12 -48.44 18.98 29.84
C ALA A 12 -46.94 18.84 30.00
N ALA A 13 -46.46 17.62 30.26
CA ALA A 13 -45.06 17.28 30.23
C ALA A 13 -44.63 17.08 28.76
N ALA A 14 -43.91 18.05 28.20
CA ALA A 14 -43.29 17.91 26.90
C ALA A 14 -42.04 17.02 27.02
N ALA A 15 -42.14 15.78 26.56
CA ALA A 15 -40.97 14.88 26.44
C ALA A 15 -40.16 15.27 25.20
N TRP A 16 -39.02 15.89 25.41
CA TRP A 16 -38.01 16.11 24.36
C TRP A 16 -37.26 14.80 24.11
N ALA A 17 -37.61 14.09 23.04
CA ALA A 17 -36.84 12.98 22.54
C ALA A 17 -35.61 13.52 21.85
N CYS A 18 -34.46 13.51 22.53
CA CYS A 18 -33.15 13.84 21.99
C CYS A 18 -32.70 12.66 21.10
N GLY A 19 -32.97 12.72 19.81
CA GLY A 19 -32.52 11.77 18.82
C GLY A 19 -31.00 11.93 18.63
N ALA A 20 -30.19 11.06 19.25
CA ALA A 20 -28.76 10.97 18.99
C ALA A 20 -28.55 10.40 17.58
N LEU A 21 -28.24 11.26 16.62
CA LEU A 21 -27.75 10.86 15.30
C LEU A 21 -26.37 10.25 15.46
N LEU A 22 -26.28 8.93 15.44
CA LEU A 22 -25.02 8.21 15.38
C LEU A 22 -24.42 8.42 13.96
N PHE A 23 -23.51 9.38 13.84
CA PHE A 23 -22.66 9.50 12.66
C PHE A 23 -21.68 8.32 12.67
N THR A 24 -21.99 7.25 11.96
CA THR A 24 -21.03 6.20 11.66
C THR A 24 -20.04 6.79 10.66
N ALA A 25 -18.84 7.13 11.13
CA ALA A 25 -17.73 7.49 10.26
C ALA A 25 -17.36 6.26 9.42
N ILE A 26 -17.70 6.26 8.13
CA ILE A 26 -17.26 5.26 7.17
C ILE A 26 -15.78 5.58 6.91
N ALA A 27 -14.87 4.77 7.49
CA ALA A 27 -13.46 4.85 7.14
C ALA A 27 -13.31 4.52 5.63
N PRO A 28 -12.56 5.30 4.86
CA PRO A 28 -12.33 4.98 3.47
C PRO A 28 -11.70 3.58 3.37
N ALA A 29 -12.26 2.72 2.52
CA ALA A 29 -11.66 1.42 2.24
C ALA A 29 -10.27 1.64 1.64
N ALA A 30 -9.28 0.83 2.08
CA ALA A 30 -7.94 0.89 1.52
C ALA A 30 -7.98 0.52 0.02
N ALA A 31 -7.29 1.30 -0.81
CA ALA A 31 -7.26 1.08 -2.24
C ALA A 31 -6.50 -0.20 -2.61
N GLU A 32 -6.94 -0.93 -3.65
CA GLU A 32 -6.19 -2.05 -4.20
C GLU A 32 -4.96 -1.54 -4.96
N VAL A 33 -3.78 -2.03 -4.59
CA VAL A 33 -2.52 -1.74 -5.28
C VAL A 33 -2.06 -2.98 -6.04
N VAL A 34 -1.86 -2.86 -7.35
CA VAL A 34 -1.30 -3.92 -8.20
C VAL A 34 0.01 -3.45 -8.80
N ILE A 35 1.10 -4.09 -8.41
CA ILE A 35 2.46 -3.83 -8.88
C ILE A 35 2.81 -4.93 -9.90
N THR A 36 2.92 -4.57 -11.17
CA THR A 36 3.33 -5.51 -12.22
C THR A 36 4.77 -5.23 -12.64
N VAL A 37 5.63 -6.24 -12.58
CA VAL A 37 7.02 -6.18 -13.05
C VAL A 37 7.14 -7.05 -14.28
N ASP A 38 7.39 -6.43 -15.42
CA ASP A 38 7.69 -7.09 -16.67
C ASP A 38 9.21 -7.24 -16.84
N LYS A 39 9.69 -8.49 -16.71
CA LYS A 39 11.11 -8.81 -16.84
C LYS A 39 11.62 -8.77 -18.29
N ALA A 40 10.74 -8.88 -19.28
CA ALA A 40 11.14 -8.80 -20.67
C ALA A 40 11.48 -7.36 -21.06
N THR A 41 10.65 -6.41 -20.64
CA THR A 41 10.81 -4.98 -20.96
C THR A 41 11.56 -4.20 -19.87
N GLN A 42 11.84 -4.83 -18.71
CA GLN A 42 12.46 -4.20 -17.55
C GLN A 42 11.68 -2.97 -17.06
N ARG A 43 10.36 -3.11 -16.99
CA ARG A 43 9.44 -2.07 -16.55
C ARG A 43 8.56 -2.54 -15.40
N MET A 44 8.17 -1.58 -14.59
CA MET A 44 7.17 -1.74 -13.53
C MET A 44 6.01 -0.81 -13.82
N THR A 45 4.79 -1.32 -13.70
CA THR A 45 3.56 -0.54 -13.69
C THR A 45 2.87 -0.70 -12.33
N VAL A 46 2.38 0.38 -11.76
CA VAL A 46 1.66 0.40 -10.50
C VAL A 46 0.25 0.92 -10.74
N MET A 47 -0.74 0.08 -10.51
CA MET A 47 -2.17 0.42 -10.58
C MET A 47 -2.71 0.64 -9.17
N VAL A 48 -3.58 1.62 -9.01
CA VAL A 48 -4.32 1.88 -7.79
C VAL A 48 -5.80 1.97 -8.15
N ASP A 49 -6.61 1.08 -7.61
CA ASP A 49 -8.04 0.95 -7.95
C ASP A 49 -8.29 0.89 -9.47
N GLY A 50 -7.47 0.11 -10.18
CA GLY A 50 -7.59 -0.09 -11.62
C GLY A 50 -7.05 1.06 -12.49
N SER A 51 -6.55 2.15 -11.92
CA SER A 51 -5.95 3.27 -12.65
C SER A 51 -4.43 3.25 -12.54
N GLU A 52 -3.72 3.48 -13.67
CA GLU A 52 -2.26 3.57 -13.64
C GLU A 52 -1.80 4.78 -12.84
N ARG A 53 -1.02 4.52 -11.81
CA ARG A 53 -0.44 5.54 -10.94
C ARG A 53 1.01 5.85 -11.30
N TYR A 54 1.78 4.80 -11.62
CA TYR A 54 3.20 4.91 -11.95
C TYR A 54 3.60 3.89 -13.02
N ALA A 55 4.57 4.30 -13.85
CA ALA A 55 5.27 3.44 -14.79
C ALA A 55 6.76 3.79 -14.77
N TRP A 56 7.62 2.82 -14.37
CA TRP A 56 9.04 3.05 -14.12
C TRP A 56 9.93 2.00 -14.78
N ALA A 57 11.15 2.39 -15.12
CA ALA A 57 12.20 1.45 -15.45
C ALA A 57 12.69 0.73 -14.18
N VAL A 58 12.94 -0.57 -14.29
CA VAL A 58 13.48 -1.41 -13.22
C VAL A 58 14.74 -2.13 -13.68
N SER A 59 15.43 -2.77 -12.76
CA SER A 59 16.50 -3.72 -13.05
C SER A 59 16.23 -5.00 -12.29
N THR A 60 16.11 -6.13 -13.02
CA THR A 60 15.89 -7.46 -12.44
C THR A 60 17.13 -8.34 -12.54
N GLY A 61 17.04 -9.58 -12.08
CA GLY A 61 18.17 -10.48 -11.99
C GLY A 61 18.77 -10.91 -13.33
N LEU A 62 20.09 -10.90 -13.44
CA LEU A 62 20.85 -11.42 -14.57
C LEU A 62 20.52 -12.90 -14.85
N ALA A 63 20.38 -13.71 -13.80
CA ALA A 63 20.02 -15.12 -13.88
C ALA A 63 18.48 -15.36 -13.97
N GLY A 64 17.70 -14.34 -14.33
CA GLY A 64 16.25 -14.46 -14.54
C GLY A 64 15.36 -14.26 -13.31
N GLY A 65 15.94 -14.02 -12.13
CA GLY A 65 15.16 -13.68 -10.92
C GLY A 65 14.53 -12.29 -10.96
N PRO A 66 13.51 -12.01 -10.14
CA PRO A 66 12.79 -12.96 -9.28
C PRO A 66 11.94 -13.95 -10.09
N PRO A 67 11.52 -15.08 -9.49
CA PRO A 67 10.64 -16.04 -10.16
C PRO A 67 9.32 -15.38 -10.57
N ALA A 68 8.79 -15.77 -11.74
CA ALA A 68 7.48 -15.33 -12.18
C ALA A 68 6.40 -15.87 -11.24
N GLY A 69 5.34 -15.09 -11.04
CA GLY A 69 4.24 -15.45 -10.15
C GLY A 69 3.55 -14.24 -9.57
N THR A 70 2.55 -14.52 -8.72
CA THR A 70 1.80 -13.49 -7.98
C THR A 70 2.12 -13.62 -6.50
N TYR A 71 2.44 -12.50 -5.88
CA TYR A 71 2.88 -12.40 -4.50
C TYR A 71 2.16 -11.28 -3.76
N ARG A 72 2.38 -11.26 -2.44
CA ARG A 72 2.02 -10.13 -1.57
C ARG A 72 3.25 -9.66 -0.81
N PRO A 73 3.31 -8.39 -0.41
CA PRO A 73 4.36 -7.93 0.49
C PRO A 73 4.33 -8.74 1.80
N GLN A 74 5.48 -9.26 2.21
CA GLN A 74 5.66 -10.04 3.45
C GLN A 74 6.30 -9.21 4.55
N ARG A 75 7.19 -8.29 4.16
CA ARG A 75 7.92 -7.41 5.09
C ARG A 75 8.30 -6.12 4.40
N LEU A 76 8.19 -5.02 5.12
CA LEU A 76 8.63 -3.70 4.72
C LEU A 76 9.83 -3.27 5.57
N ALA A 77 10.89 -2.75 4.95
CA ALA A 77 12.06 -2.22 5.64
C ALA A 77 12.52 -0.93 4.97
N ARG A 78 12.39 0.21 5.67
CA ARG A 78 12.82 1.51 5.15
C ARG A 78 14.33 1.53 4.87
N THR A 79 15.10 0.93 5.77
CA THR A 79 16.56 0.73 5.64
C THR A 79 16.86 -0.74 5.75
N TRP A 80 17.58 -1.27 4.78
CA TRP A 80 18.06 -2.65 4.76
C TRP A 80 19.39 -2.75 4.04
N TYR A 81 20.22 -3.71 4.45
CA TYR A 81 21.50 -4.03 3.82
C TYR A 81 21.56 -5.51 3.52
N SER A 82 22.00 -5.86 2.32
CA SER A 82 22.10 -7.26 1.90
C SER A 82 23.30 -7.95 2.52
N HIS A 83 23.08 -8.85 3.46
CA HIS A 83 24.15 -9.68 4.04
C HIS A 83 24.77 -10.65 3.02
N LEU A 84 24.02 -11.01 1.97
CA LEU A 84 24.49 -11.92 0.91
C LEU A 84 25.40 -11.24 -0.10
N PHE A 85 25.34 -9.90 -0.21
CA PHE A 85 26.04 -9.15 -1.25
C PHE A 85 26.82 -7.96 -0.65
N GLY A 86 27.71 -8.26 0.31
CA GLY A 86 28.66 -7.28 0.84
C GLY A 86 28.02 -6.05 1.47
N MET A 87 26.92 -6.22 2.21
CA MET A 87 26.21 -5.13 2.86
C MET A 87 25.70 -4.04 1.88
N ALA A 88 25.40 -4.44 0.64
CA ALA A 88 24.84 -3.52 -0.35
C ALA A 88 23.55 -2.89 0.16
N PRO A 89 23.37 -1.55 0.06
CA PRO A 89 22.18 -0.87 0.54
C PRO A 89 20.96 -1.21 -0.32
N MET A 90 19.86 -1.47 0.36
CA MET A 90 18.57 -1.79 -0.22
C MET A 90 17.49 -0.87 0.43
N PRO A 91 17.51 0.44 0.15
CA PRO A 91 16.58 1.37 0.77
C PRO A 91 15.15 1.10 0.30
N HIS A 92 14.18 1.31 1.20
CA HIS A 92 12.75 1.15 0.94
C HIS A 92 12.40 -0.24 0.39
N SER A 93 12.92 -1.28 1.05
CA SER A 93 12.71 -2.67 0.64
C SER A 93 11.29 -3.16 0.94
N ILE A 94 10.66 -3.74 -0.08
CA ILE A 94 9.39 -4.46 -0.02
C ILE A 94 9.70 -5.93 -0.33
N PHE A 95 9.87 -6.75 0.71
CA PHE A 95 10.11 -8.19 0.54
C PHE A 95 8.80 -8.90 0.22
N PHE A 96 8.83 -9.78 -0.78
CA PHE A 96 7.62 -10.48 -1.24
C PHE A 96 7.79 -12.00 -1.37
N ARG A 97 9.03 -12.51 -1.41
CA ARG A 97 9.32 -13.95 -1.44
C ARG A 97 10.73 -14.22 -0.89
N GLY A 98 10.82 -14.65 0.37
CA GLY A 98 12.12 -14.92 0.99
C GLY A 98 13.09 -13.75 0.83
N PRO A 99 14.26 -13.93 0.17
CA PRO A 99 15.23 -12.85 0.00
C PRO A 99 14.88 -11.86 -1.13
N TYR A 100 13.86 -12.15 -1.95
CA TYR A 100 13.48 -11.28 -3.07
C TYR A 100 12.71 -10.06 -2.58
N ALA A 101 13.16 -8.89 -3.01
CA ALA A 101 12.55 -7.62 -2.67
C ALA A 101 12.50 -6.66 -3.88
N ILE A 102 11.58 -5.70 -3.81
CA ILE A 102 11.63 -4.46 -4.59
C ILE A 102 12.32 -3.42 -3.71
N HIS A 103 13.35 -2.73 -4.20
CA HIS A 103 14.10 -1.76 -3.40
C HIS A 103 14.80 -0.70 -4.27
N GLY A 104 15.20 0.41 -3.67
CA GLY A 104 16.02 1.44 -4.32
C GLY A 104 17.45 0.95 -4.58
N THR A 105 18.07 1.50 -5.63
CA THR A 105 19.47 1.23 -5.97
C THR A 105 20.25 2.52 -6.17
N THR A 106 21.53 2.51 -5.83
CA THR A 106 22.48 3.58 -6.19
C THR A 106 23.03 3.44 -7.61
N VAL A 107 22.84 2.26 -8.25
CA VAL A 107 23.33 1.98 -9.61
C VAL A 107 22.23 2.33 -10.63
N ILE A 108 21.89 3.61 -10.73
CA ILE A 108 20.79 4.14 -11.52
C ILE A 108 20.99 3.90 -13.03
N SER A 109 22.24 3.96 -13.51
CA SER A 109 22.60 3.76 -14.90
C SER A 109 22.25 2.37 -15.45
N ARG A 110 21.96 1.40 -14.59
CA ARG A 110 21.57 0.04 -14.97
C ARG A 110 20.06 -0.20 -14.98
N LEU A 111 19.25 0.80 -14.65
CA LEU A 111 17.79 0.71 -14.76
C LEU A 111 17.38 0.56 -16.23
N GLY A 112 16.38 -0.26 -16.49
CA GLY A 112 15.97 -0.67 -17.84
C GLY A 112 16.71 -1.89 -18.39
N GLN A 113 17.65 -2.46 -17.61
CA GLN A 113 18.45 -3.64 -17.97
C GLN A 113 18.48 -4.65 -16.83
N ARG A 114 18.69 -5.93 -17.15
CA ARG A 114 18.97 -6.94 -16.14
C ARG A 114 20.37 -6.70 -15.55
N ALA A 115 20.45 -6.52 -14.24
CA ALA A 115 21.72 -6.22 -13.57
C ALA A 115 21.76 -6.64 -12.09
N SER A 116 20.63 -7.09 -11.51
CA SER A 116 20.59 -7.49 -10.11
C SER A 116 20.96 -8.97 -9.93
N HIS A 117 21.09 -9.40 -8.67
CA HIS A 117 21.24 -10.81 -8.31
C HIS A 117 19.89 -11.52 -8.09
N GLY A 118 18.77 -10.84 -8.40
CA GLY A 118 17.43 -11.44 -8.29
C GLY A 118 16.34 -10.47 -7.83
N CYS A 119 16.68 -9.45 -7.06
CA CYS A 119 15.74 -8.43 -6.64
C CYS A 119 15.32 -7.51 -7.80
N VAL A 120 14.21 -6.79 -7.58
CA VAL A 120 13.74 -5.71 -8.47
C VAL A 120 14.29 -4.39 -7.95
N ARG A 121 15.16 -3.75 -8.72
CA ARG A 121 15.76 -2.45 -8.37
C ARG A 121 14.99 -1.31 -9.01
N LEU A 122 14.78 -0.25 -8.24
CA LEU A 122 14.15 1.01 -8.65
C LEU A 122 15.09 2.19 -8.44
N HIS A 123 14.80 3.30 -9.10
CA HIS A 123 15.34 4.60 -8.68
C HIS A 123 14.98 4.85 -7.22
N PRO A 124 15.86 5.43 -6.39
CA PRO A 124 15.61 5.61 -4.96
C PRO A 124 14.29 6.34 -4.66
N ASP A 125 13.98 7.40 -5.40
CA ASP A 125 12.75 8.18 -5.21
C ASP A 125 11.50 7.36 -5.55
N ASN A 126 11.56 6.53 -6.60
CA ASN A 126 10.47 5.66 -7.00
C ASN A 126 10.26 4.54 -5.95
N ALA A 127 11.34 4.01 -5.39
CA ALA A 127 11.27 3.04 -4.31
C ALA A 127 10.64 3.65 -3.05
N ALA A 128 10.99 4.89 -2.71
CA ALA A 128 10.39 5.62 -1.59
C ALA A 128 8.88 5.87 -1.81
N ALA A 129 8.48 6.28 -3.02
CA ALA A 129 7.09 6.50 -3.39
C ALA A 129 6.27 5.19 -3.30
N LEU A 130 6.80 4.09 -3.87
CA LEU A 130 6.15 2.79 -3.83
C LEU A 130 6.03 2.25 -2.40
N PHE A 131 7.10 2.36 -1.62
CA PHE A 131 7.11 1.95 -0.21
C PHE A 131 6.04 2.68 0.60
N SER A 132 5.93 4.01 0.44
CA SER A 132 4.93 4.83 1.10
C SER A 132 3.51 4.44 0.69
N LEU A 133 3.28 4.18 -0.60
CA LEU A 133 1.98 3.72 -1.11
C LEU A 133 1.59 2.38 -0.49
N VAL A 134 2.49 1.38 -0.50
CA VAL A 134 2.23 0.06 0.08
C VAL A 134 2.03 0.14 1.60
N GLN A 135 2.76 1.02 2.30
CA GLN A 135 2.58 1.24 3.73
C GLN A 135 1.21 1.85 4.05
N GLN A 136 0.74 2.80 3.23
CA GLN A 136 -0.55 3.48 3.41
C GLN A 136 -1.73 2.56 3.11
N GLN A 137 -1.68 1.82 1.99
CA GLN A 137 -2.78 0.95 1.57
C GLN A 137 -2.76 -0.42 2.26
N GLY A 138 -1.63 -0.80 2.81
CA GLY A 138 -1.40 -2.04 3.52
C GLY A 138 -0.96 -3.22 2.63
N PRO A 139 -0.12 -4.12 3.15
CA PRO A 139 0.33 -5.32 2.44
C PRO A 139 -0.80 -6.24 1.99
N ALA A 140 -1.89 -6.32 2.75
CA ALA A 140 -3.06 -7.13 2.42
C ALA A 140 -3.80 -6.63 1.17
N ASN A 141 -3.75 -5.33 0.89
CA ASN A 141 -4.37 -4.69 -0.27
C ASN A 141 -3.39 -4.53 -1.45
N THR A 142 -2.18 -5.07 -1.32
CA THR A 142 -1.14 -4.98 -2.35
C THR A 142 -0.87 -6.34 -2.97
N ARG A 143 -0.87 -6.40 -4.29
CA ARG A 143 -0.51 -7.57 -5.10
C ARG A 143 0.70 -7.25 -5.96
N ILE A 144 1.66 -8.17 -6.02
CA ILE A 144 2.89 -8.06 -6.82
C ILE A 144 2.87 -9.16 -7.86
N VAL A 145 2.86 -8.80 -9.13
CA VAL A 145 2.85 -9.70 -10.27
C VAL A 145 4.21 -9.61 -10.98
N ILE A 146 4.94 -10.72 -11.03
CA ILE A 146 6.20 -10.84 -11.77
C ILE A 146 5.92 -11.64 -13.04
N SER A 147 6.04 -11.01 -14.21
CA SER A 147 5.93 -11.72 -15.50
C SER A 147 7.26 -12.37 -15.91
N ARG A 148 7.23 -13.15 -16.96
CA ARG A 148 8.44 -13.82 -17.50
C ARG A 148 9.32 -12.89 -18.30
#